data_dbcb62b27d7bef362d5d031c1f6ce233
#
_entry.id   dbcb62b27d7bef362d5d031c1f6ce233
#
_cell.length_a   1.000
_cell.length_b   1.000
_cell.length_c   1.000
_cell.angle_alpha   90.00
_cell.angle_beta   90.00
_cell.angle_gamma   90.00
#
_symmetry.space_group_name_H-M   'P 1'
#
loop_
_entity.id
_entity.type
_entity.pdbx_description
1 polymer ?
#
loop_
_entity_poly.entity_id
_entity_poly.type
_entity_poly.pdbx_seq_one_letter_code
_entity_poly.pdbx_strand_id
1 'polypeptide(L)'
;VSNSYTAPIHAISIKVCGVPRVRDITMRVLVLGSGVIGTASAYYLARQGFEVTVVDRQPAVAMETSFANAGQISPGYASPWAAPGVPLKAIKWLLERHAPLAIKLTGDVDQYLWMAQMLRNCTASRYAVNKERMVRLSEYSRDCLDELRAETGINYENRSLGTTQLFRTQAQVDAAAKDIAVLEQSGVPYELLDRDGIARVEPALAGVKDILAGALRLPNDQTGDCQLFTTKLADMALKLGVEFRFGQDIQRLDFAGDRINGVWIDGKLETADRYVLALGSYSPQMLKPLGIKAPVYPLKGYSLTVPITNGDMAPTSTI
;
A
#
# COMPACT_ATOMS: atom_id res chain seq x y z
N VAL A 1 -41.89 1.84 4.36
CA VAL A 1 -41.50 0.72 5.23
C VAL A 1 -39.99 0.82 5.38
N SER A 2 -39.60 1.39 6.52
CA SER A 2 -38.20 1.60 6.95
C SER A 2 -37.56 0.25 7.23
N ASN A 3 -36.40 -0.02 6.67
CA ASN A 3 -35.47 -1.01 7.20
C ASN A 3 -34.08 -0.40 7.30
N SER A 4 -33.83 0.17 8.46
CA SER A 4 -32.53 0.56 8.97
C SER A 4 -31.76 -0.69 9.37
N TYR A 5 -30.76 -1.07 8.59
CA TYR A 5 -29.68 -1.94 9.02
C TYR A 5 -28.38 -1.14 9.05
N THR A 6 -28.27 -0.25 10.04
CA THR A 6 -26.96 0.20 10.54
C THR A 6 -26.58 -0.72 11.69
N ALA A 7 -25.92 -1.83 11.41
CA ALA A 7 -25.13 -2.51 12.41
C ALA A 7 -23.84 -1.75 12.59
N PRO A 8 -23.50 -1.26 13.80
CA PRO A 8 -22.19 -0.68 14.05
C PRO A 8 -21.16 -1.79 13.85
N ILE A 9 -20.14 -1.50 13.05
CA ILE A 9 -18.93 -2.31 13.01
C ILE A 9 -18.32 -2.18 14.38
N HIS A 10 -18.65 -3.13 15.26
CA HIS A 10 -17.96 -3.26 16.52
C HIS A 10 -16.50 -3.53 16.15
N ALA A 11 -15.65 -2.57 16.47
CA ALA A 11 -14.22 -2.79 16.58
C ALA A 11 -14.04 -4.13 17.29
N ILE A 12 -13.55 -5.14 16.55
CA ILE A 12 -13.05 -6.35 17.15
C ILE A 12 -11.81 -5.92 17.91
N SER A 13 -12.03 -5.35 19.10
CA SER A 13 -11.00 -5.31 20.11
C SER A 13 -10.66 -6.78 20.35
N ILE A 14 -9.61 -7.26 19.71
CA ILE A 14 -8.95 -8.48 20.14
C ILE A 14 -8.36 -8.13 21.52
N LYS A 15 -9.21 -8.10 22.54
CA LYS A 15 -8.77 -8.36 23.89
C LYS A 15 -8.22 -9.77 23.81
N VAL A 16 -6.92 -9.89 23.67
CA VAL A 16 -6.21 -11.13 23.96
C VAL A 16 -6.51 -11.39 25.44
N CYS A 17 -7.60 -12.14 25.65
CA CYS A 17 -8.01 -12.58 26.95
C CYS A 17 -6.86 -13.40 27.52
N GLY A 18 -6.27 -12.91 28.62
CA GLY A 18 -5.50 -13.65 29.59
C GLY A 18 -4.63 -14.80 29.04
N VAL A 19 -3.63 -14.51 28.23
CA VAL A 19 -2.49 -15.42 28.13
C VAL A 19 -1.80 -15.32 29.50
N PRO A 20 -1.74 -16.41 30.29
CA PRO A 20 -1.01 -16.38 31.54
C PRO A 20 0.42 -15.95 31.21
N ARG A 21 0.99 -15.02 31.99
CA ARG A 21 2.43 -14.75 32.01
C ARG A 21 3.13 -16.06 32.40
N VAL A 22 3.36 -16.90 31.41
CA VAL A 22 4.25 -18.04 31.55
C VAL A 22 5.66 -17.48 31.41
N ARG A 23 6.35 -17.39 32.54
CA ARG A 23 7.81 -17.31 32.72
C ARG A 23 8.60 -16.80 31.49
N ASP A 24 9.22 -15.61 31.65
CA ASP A 24 10.55 -15.14 31.13
C ASP A 24 11.15 -15.75 29.83
N ILE A 25 10.37 -16.27 28.93
CA ILE A 25 10.84 -16.60 27.57
C ILE A 25 10.28 -15.54 26.64
N THR A 26 11.03 -14.47 26.45
CA THR A 26 10.70 -13.48 25.43
C THR A 26 10.82 -14.16 24.07
N MET A 27 9.71 -14.27 23.35
CA MET A 27 9.69 -14.89 22.02
C MET A 27 10.47 -14.02 21.04
N ARG A 28 11.43 -14.61 20.34
CA ARG A 28 12.27 -13.93 19.34
C ARG A 28 11.61 -13.97 17.98
N VAL A 29 11.51 -12.81 17.34
CA VAL A 29 10.94 -12.66 16.00
C VAL A 29 11.97 -12.08 15.06
N LEU A 30 12.23 -12.76 13.95
CA LEU A 30 13.09 -12.28 12.88
C LEU A 30 12.23 -11.74 11.73
N VAL A 31 12.37 -10.45 11.44
CA VAL A 31 11.67 -9.76 10.35
C VAL A 31 12.62 -9.59 9.18
N LEU A 32 12.23 -10.13 8.02
CA LEU A 32 13.00 -10.11 6.79
C LEU A 32 12.51 -8.97 5.89
N GLY A 33 13.29 -7.91 5.78
CA GLY A 33 12.97 -6.69 5.05
C GLY A 33 12.56 -5.54 5.96
N SER A 34 13.14 -4.36 5.73
CA SER A 34 12.91 -3.12 6.48
C SER A 34 12.14 -2.06 5.69
N GLY A 35 11.34 -2.45 4.70
CA GLY A 35 10.33 -1.59 4.09
C GLY A 35 9.23 -1.21 5.10
N VAL A 36 8.26 -0.39 4.68
CA VAL A 36 7.17 0.06 5.54
C VAL A 36 6.44 -1.09 6.24
N ILE A 37 6.22 -2.21 5.56
CA ILE A 37 5.55 -3.38 6.12
C ILE A 37 6.39 -4.05 7.20
N GLY A 38 7.69 -4.29 6.93
CA GLY A 38 8.59 -4.93 7.90
C GLY A 38 8.80 -4.06 9.13
N THR A 39 9.03 -2.77 8.94
CA THR A 39 9.22 -1.80 10.03
C THR A 39 7.96 -1.64 10.88
N ALA A 40 6.77 -1.54 10.26
CA ALA A 40 5.51 -1.49 10.98
C ALA A 40 5.26 -2.79 11.78
N SER A 41 5.52 -3.95 11.17
CA SER A 41 5.41 -5.23 11.86
C SER A 41 6.35 -5.30 13.07
N ALA A 42 7.60 -4.87 12.91
CA ALA A 42 8.59 -4.85 13.99
C ALA A 42 8.17 -3.95 15.16
N TYR A 43 7.67 -2.74 14.83
CA TYR A 43 7.18 -1.79 15.84
C TYR A 43 6.03 -2.38 16.67
N TYR A 44 5.01 -2.93 16.02
CA TYR A 44 3.86 -3.48 16.73
C TYR A 44 4.20 -4.76 17.51
N LEU A 45 5.08 -5.60 17.00
CA LEU A 45 5.57 -6.78 17.72
C LEU A 45 6.35 -6.38 18.99
N ALA A 46 7.25 -5.40 18.88
CA ALA A 46 7.99 -4.90 20.03
C ALA A 46 7.07 -4.25 21.08
N ARG A 47 6.04 -3.53 20.67
CA ARG A 47 5.00 -3.02 21.59
C ARG A 47 4.26 -4.13 22.34
N GLN A 48 4.19 -5.33 21.78
CA GLN A 48 3.59 -6.51 22.41
C GLN A 48 4.58 -7.29 23.31
N GLY A 49 5.84 -6.83 23.39
CA GLY A 49 6.87 -7.43 24.23
C GLY A 49 7.67 -8.54 23.58
N PHE A 50 7.63 -8.68 22.26
CA PHE A 50 8.53 -9.59 21.53
C PHE A 50 9.94 -9.00 21.42
N GLU A 51 10.94 -9.87 21.42
CA GLU A 51 12.32 -9.52 21.03
C GLU A 51 12.41 -9.57 19.50
N VAL A 52 12.62 -8.42 18.87
CA VAL A 52 12.52 -8.29 17.41
C VAL A 52 13.84 -7.89 16.81
N THR A 53 14.31 -8.65 15.83
CA THR A 53 15.42 -8.30 14.95
C THR A 53 14.92 -8.14 13.53
N VAL A 54 15.25 -7.01 12.89
CA VAL A 54 14.94 -6.73 11.47
C VAL A 54 16.22 -6.84 10.66
N VAL A 55 16.18 -7.59 9.58
CA VAL A 55 17.34 -7.77 8.68
C VAL A 55 16.99 -7.26 7.29
N ASP A 56 17.91 -6.49 6.69
CA ASP A 56 17.78 -5.98 5.34
C ASP A 56 19.13 -5.93 4.63
N ARG A 57 19.13 -6.13 3.32
CA ARG A 57 20.32 -5.99 2.47
C ARG A 57 20.70 -4.54 2.21
N GLN A 58 19.77 -3.62 2.35
CA GLN A 58 19.99 -2.18 2.15
C GLN A 58 20.71 -1.56 3.37
N PRO A 59 21.38 -0.42 3.20
CA PRO A 59 22.11 0.24 4.29
C PRO A 59 21.20 0.98 5.29
N ALA A 60 19.92 1.11 5.00
CA ALA A 60 18.92 1.77 5.85
C ALA A 60 17.51 1.25 5.57
N VAL A 61 16.55 1.64 6.41
CA VAL A 61 15.13 1.34 6.18
C VAL A 61 14.58 2.05 4.94
N ALA A 62 13.53 1.48 4.35
CA ALA A 62 12.76 2.07 3.26
C ALA A 62 13.56 2.45 2.01
N MET A 63 14.60 1.72 1.65
CA MET A 63 15.47 2.06 0.51
C MET A 63 15.01 1.48 -0.84
N GLU A 64 13.87 0.76 -0.87
CA GLU A 64 13.31 0.20 -2.12
C GLU A 64 11.92 0.79 -2.42
N THR A 65 10.88 -0.01 -2.61
CA THR A 65 9.53 0.48 -2.96
C THR A 65 8.99 1.53 -1.97
N SER A 66 9.35 1.43 -0.69
CA SER A 66 8.96 2.41 0.32
C SER A 66 9.72 3.74 0.21
N PHE A 67 10.83 3.79 -0.54
CA PHE A 67 11.60 5.02 -0.79
C PHE A 67 10.89 5.95 -1.76
N ALA A 68 10.35 5.40 -2.85
CA ALA A 68 9.73 6.18 -3.91
C ALA A 68 8.39 5.55 -4.31
N ASN A 69 7.31 6.21 -3.93
CA ASN A 69 5.94 5.86 -4.23
C ASN A 69 5.08 7.13 -4.31
N ALA A 70 3.78 7.00 -4.53
CA ALA A 70 2.88 8.15 -4.63
C ALA A 70 2.53 8.77 -3.28
N GLY A 71 2.86 8.13 -2.16
CA GLY A 71 2.52 8.62 -0.82
C GLY A 71 1.03 8.75 -0.54
N GLN A 72 0.18 8.15 -1.36
CA GLN A 72 -1.28 8.21 -1.23
C GLN A 72 -1.79 7.23 -0.18
N ILE A 73 -2.70 7.72 0.66
CA ILE A 73 -3.49 6.95 1.61
C ILE A 73 -4.95 7.18 1.20
N SER A 74 -5.38 6.43 0.18
CA SER A 74 -6.62 6.68 -0.56
C SER A 74 -7.49 5.41 -0.60
N PRO A 75 -8.19 5.07 0.50
CA PRO A 75 -9.03 3.88 0.56
C PRO A 75 -10.11 3.86 -0.50
N GLY A 76 -10.76 4.98 -0.75
CA GLY A 76 -11.80 5.11 -1.77
C GLY A 76 -11.29 4.94 -3.20
N TYR A 77 -10.02 5.25 -3.44
CA TYR A 77 -9.37 5.07 -4.73
C TYR A 77 -8.77 3.66 -4.91
N ALA A 78 -8.74 2.86 -3.84
CA ALA A 78 -8.22 1.49 -3.88
C ALA A 78 -9.05 0.60 -4.80
N SER A 79 -8.51 0.26 -5.97
CA SER A 79 -9.17 -0.54 -6.98
C SER A 79 -8.22 -1.55 -7.64
N PRO A 80 -8.68 -2.78 -7.92
CA PRO A 80 -7.88 -3.75 -8.65
C PRO A 80 -7.57 -3.25 -10.05
N TRP A 81 -6.33 -3.39 -10.50
CA TRP A 81 -5.97 -3.14 -11.90
C TRP A 81 -6.64 -4.12 -12.85
N ALA A 82 -6.93 -5.35 -12.39
CA ALA A 82 -7.66 -6.36 -13.14
C ALA A 82 -9.16 -6.02 -13.17
N ALA A 83 -9.54 -5.08 -14.04
CA ALA A 83 -10.91 -4.63 -14.22
C ALA A 83 -11.52 -5.05 -15.57
N PRO A 84 -12.85 -5.17 -15.69
CA PRO A 84 -13.50 -5.39 -16.96
C PRO A 84 -13.10 -4.33 -18.01
N GLY A 85 -12.74 -4.77 -19.23
CA GLY A 85 -12.29 -3.89 -20.31
C GLY A 85 -10.78 -3.55 -20.29
N VAL A 86 -10.06 -3.84 -19.23
CA VAL A 86 -8.59 -3.65 -19.20
C VAL A 86 -7.87 -4.46 -20.29
N PRO A 87 -8.24 -5.71 -20.62
CA PRO A 87 -7.59 -6.45 -21.69
C PRO A 87 -7.65 -5.75 -23.05
N LEU A 88 -8.81 -5.17 -23.39
CA LEU A 88 -8.96 -4.39 -24.63
C LEU A 88 -8.17 -3.09 -24.62
N LYS A 89 -8.15 -2.40 -23.46
CA LYS A 89 -7.31 -1.20 -23.27
C LYS A 89 -5.83 -1.53 -23.37
N ALA A 90 -5.38 -2.65 -22.82
CA ALA A 90 -3.99 -3.08 -22.87
C ALA A 90 -3.52 -3.32 -24.31
N ILE A 91 -4.35 -3.95 -25.17
CA ILE A 91 -4.05 -4.11 -26.58
C ILE A 91 -3.89 -2.74 -27.27
N LYS A 92 -4.79 -1.80 -26.97
CA LYS A 92 -4.70 -0.43 -27.51
C LYS A 92 -3.40 0.26 -27.06
N TRP A 93 -3.03 0.16 -25.79
CA TRP A 93 -1.81 0.74 -25.23
C TRP A 93 -0.53 0.16 -25.84
N LEU A 94 -0.53 -1.10 -26.24
CA LEU A 94 0.63 -1.69 -26.93
C LEU A 94 0.92 -1.01 -28.29
N LEU A 95 -0.06 -0.34 -28.86
CA LEU A 95 0.04 0.39 -30.15
C LEU A 95 0.28 1.89 -29.95
N GLU A 96 0.20 2.40 -28.73
CA GLU A 96 0.35 3.82 -28.40
C GLU A 96 1.80 4.16 -28.02
N ARG A 97 2.34 5.24 -28.60
CA ARG A 97 3.73 5.71 -28.34
C ARG A 97 3.95 6.16 -26.87
N HIS A 98 2.90 6.68 -26.24
CA HIS A 98 2.93 7.21 -24.87
C HIS A 98 1.89 6.50 -23.97
N ALA A 99 1.91 5.19 -24.01
CA ALA A 99 1.02 4.39 -23.18
C ALA A 99 1.34 4.55 -21.69
N PRO A 100 0.32 4.57 -20.82
CA PRO A 100 0.52 4.64 -19.38
C PRO A 100 1.17 3.38 -18.79
N LEU A 101 1.12 2.27 -19.54
CA LEU A 101 1.74 1.00 -19.19
C LEU A 101 2.53 0.46 -20.38
N ALA A 102 3.82 0.27 -20.19
CA ALA A 102 4.67 -0.41 -21.16
C ALA A 102 4.94 -1.85 -20.69
N ILE A 103 4.63 -2.82 -21.55
CA ILE A 103 4.88 -4.24 -21.29
C ILE A 103 6.09 -4.66 -22.13
N LYS A 104 7.21 -4.95 -21.48
CA LYS A 104 8.37 -5.56 -22.13
C LYS A 104 8.33 -7.06 -21.87
N LEU A 105 8.17 -7.85 -22.91
CA LEU A 105 8.24 -9.30 -22.80
C LEU A 105 9.71 -9.72 -22.62
N THR A 106 10.00 -10.34 -21.49
CA THR A 106 11.38 -10.70 -21.10
C THR A 106 11.68 -12.20 -21.31
N GLY A 107 10.67 -13.01 -21.67
CA GLY A 107 10.81 -14.46 -21.72
C GLY A 107 10.66 -15.14 -20.34
N ASP A 108 10.43 -14.37 -19.29
CA ASP A 108 10.22 -14.88 -17.94
C ASP A 108 8.85 -15.56 -17.82
N VAL A 109 8.84 -16.83 -17.48
CA VAL A 109 7.62 -17.63 -17.31
C VAL A 109 6.72 -17.07 -16.20
N ASP A 110 7.31 -16.56 -15.12
CA ASP A 110 6.55 -15.98 -14.00
C ASP A 110 5.79 -14.71 -14.46
N GLN A 111 6.35 -13.92 -15.41
CA GLN A 111 5.66 -12.80 -16.05
C GLN A 111 4.39 -13.26 -16.79
N TYR A 112 4.50 -14.29 -17.62
CA TYR A 112 3.35 -14.78 -18.39
C TYR A 112 2.28 -15.38 -17.49
N LEU A 113 2.67 -16.13 -16.46
CA LEU A 113 1.75 -16.69 -15.47
C LEU A 113 1.02 -15.59 -14.71
N TRP A 114 1.72 -14.53 -14.30
CA TRP A 114 1.11 -13.38 -13.63
C TRP A 114 0.12 -12.66 -14.58
N MET A 115 0.50 -12.43 -15.83
CA MET A 115 -0.39 -11.80 -16.83
C MET A 115 -1.64 -12.65 -17.07
N ALA A 116 -1.51 -13.98 -17.18
CA ALA A 116 -2.64 -14.88 -17.35
C ALA A 116 -3.59 -14.84 -16.15
N GLN A 117 -3.05 -14.79 -14.92
CA GLN A 117 -3.85 -14.64 -13.70
C GLN A 117 -4.55 -13.27 -13.63
N MET A 118 -3.86 -12.19 -14.04
CA MET A 118 -4.46 -10.87 -14.14
C MET A 118 -5.64 -10.88 -15.11
N LEU A 119 -5.46 -11.41 -16.33
CA LEU A 119 -6.53 -11.53 -17.33
C LEU A 119 -7.72 -12.33 -16.78
N ARG A 120 -7.47 -13.43 -16.08
CA ARG A 120 -8.51 -14.25 -15.44
C ARG A 120 -9.34 -13.47 -14.41
N ASN A 121 -8.75 -12.45 -13.78
CA ASN A 121 -9.42 -11.59 -12.81
C ASN A 121 -10.17 -10.41 -13.44
N CYS A 122 -10.03 -10.14 -14.74
CA CYS A 122 -10.70 -9.04 -15.45
C CYS A 122 -12.19 -9.33 -15.75
N THR A 123 -12.93 -9.94 -14.82
CA THR A 123 -14.37 -10.16 -14.90
C THR A 123 -15.11 -9.31 -13.86
N ALA A 124 -16.37 -8.94 -14.13
CA ALA A 124 -17.15 -8.10 -13.23
C ALA A 124 -17.29 -8.72 -11.82
N SER A 125 -17.57 -10.02 -11.74
CA SER A 125 -17.75 -10.72 -10.46
C SER A 125 -16.46 -10.75 -9.63
N ARG A 126 -15.33 -11.05 -10.25
CA ARG A 126 -14.02 -11.07 -9.55
C ARG A 126 -13.57 -9.67 -9.17
N TYR A 127 -13.79 -8.71 -10.04
CA TYR A 127 -13.50 -7.31 -9.76
C TYR A 127 -14.25 -6.84 -8.51
N ALA A 128 -15.56 -7.09 -8.41
CA ALA A 128 -16.37 -6.69 -7.27
C ALA A 128 -15.82 -7.28 -5.95
N VAL A 129 -15.55 -8.60 -5.92
CA VAL A 129 -14.99 -9.27 -4.73
C VAL A 129 -13.60 -8.73 -4.36
N ASN A 130 -12.73 -8.55 -5.35
CA ASN A 130 -11.37 -8.06 -5.10
C ASN A 130 -11.38 -6.59 -4.65
N LYS A 131 -12.25 -5.76 -5.22
CA LYS A 131 -12.41 -4.36 -4.82
C LYS A 131 -12.92 -4.25 -3.39
N GLU A 132 -13.96 -4.99 -3.02
CA GLU A 132 -14.47 -5.01 -1.64
C GLU A 132 -13.37 -5.35 -0.64
N ARG A 133 -12.56 -6.38 -0.94
CA ARG A 133 -11.43 -6.78 -0.08
C ARG A 133 -10.38 -5.68 0.05
N MET A 134 -10.04 -5.02 -1.08
CA MET A 134 -9.07 -3.92 -1.08
C MET A 134 -9.56 -2.73 -0.28
N VAL A 135 -10.79 -2.27 -0.51
CA VAL A 135 -11.38 -1.13 0.19
C VAL A 135 -11.43 -1.41 1.69
N ARG A 136 -11.95 -2.57 2.11
CA ARG A 136 -12.02 -2.95 3.53
C ARG A 136 -10.65 -2.95 4.21
N LEU A 137 -9.63 -3.50 3.55
CA LEU A 137 -8.26 -3.49 4.11
C LEU A 137 -7.67 -2.10 4.15
N SER A 138 -7.92 -1.29 3.12
CA SER A 138 -7.40 0.08 3.01
C SER A 138 -8.04 1.02 4.04
N GLU A 139 -9.35 0.91 4.27
CA GLU A 139 -10.05 1.66 5.33
C GLU A 139 -9.48 1.30 6.71
N TYR A 140 -9.38 0.01 7.03
CA TYR A 140 -8.77 -0.44 8.28
C TYR A 140 -7.33 0.06 8.44
N SER A 141 -6.53 0.03 7.36
CA SER A 141 -5.15 0.52 7.39
C SER A 141 -5.07 2.03 7.65
N ARG A 142 -5.98 2.83 7.07
CA ARG A 142 -6.06 4.27 7.34
C ARG A 142 -6.40 4.52 8.81
N ASP A 143 -7.40 3.82 9.34
CA ASP A 143 -7.83 3.98 10.73
C ASP A 143 -6.68 3.66 11.70
N CYS A 144 -5.96 2.56 11.46
CA CYS A 144 -4.75 2.23 12.24
C CYS A 144 -3.65 3.30 12.13
N LEU A 145 -3.50 3.93 10.96
CA LEU A 145 -2.53 5.00 10.76
C LEU A 145 -2.94 6.28 11.50
N ASP A 146 -4.24 6.60 11.51
CA ASP A 146 -4.78 7.72 12.26
C ASP A 146 -4.61 7.52 13.79
N GLU A 147 -4.88 6.31 14.29
CA GLU A 147 -4.61 5.93 15.68
C GLU A 147 -3.13 6.08 16.02
N LEU A 148 -2.24 5.55 15.18
CA LEU A 148 -0.81 5.65 15.40
C LEU A 148 -0.34 7.12 15.46
N ARG A 149 -0.86 7.98 14.57
CA ARG A 149 -0.55 9.42 14.60
C ARG A 149 -1.04 10.08 15.88
N ALA A 150 -2.25 9.76 16.31
CA ALA A 150 -2.82 10.30 17.54
C ALA A 150 -2.04 9.87 18.79
N GLU A 151 -1.59 8.62 18.83
CA GLU A 151 -0.81 8.08 19.95
C GLU A 151 0.62 8.62 20.02
N THR A 152 1.28 8.74 18.86
CA THR A 152 2.73 8.96 18.81
C THR A 152 3.14 10.37 18.40
N GLY A 153 2.23 11.14 17.79
CA GLY A 153 2.56 12.42 17.18
C GLY A 153 3.49 12.32 15.96
N ILE A 154 3.63 11.12 15.35
CA ILE A 154 4.50 10.92 14.19
C ILE A 154 4.10 11.85 13.05
N ASN A 155 5.05 12.64 12.57
CA ASN A 155 4.87 13.56 11.45
C ASN A 155 5.75 13.12 10.28
N TYR A 156 5.12 12.86 9.14
CA TYR A 156 5.77 12.41 7.90
C TYR A 156 5.29 13.27 6.71
N GLU A 157 5.17 14.57 6.93
CA GLU A 157 4.63 15.53 5.96
C GLU A 157 3.19 15.18 5.53
N ASN A 158 2.45 14.54 6.43
CA ASN A 158 1.11 14.08 6.15
C ASN A 158 0.13 15.25 5.98
N ARG A 159 -0.77 15.09 5.01
CA ARG A 159 -1.86 16.01 4.71
C ARG A 159 -3.15 15.23 4.55
N SER A 160 -4.24 15.74 5.14
CA SER A 160 -5.59 15.18 5.04
C SER A 160 -6.47 16.16 4.25
N LEU A 161 -6.06 16.42 3.00
CA LEU A 161 -6.70 17.41 2.11
C LEU A 161 -7.45 16.78 0.94
N GLY A 162 -7.54 15.46 0.94
CA GLY A 162 -8.23 14.68 -0.07
C GLY A 162 -7.40 14.36 -1.30
N THR A 163 -8.00 13.59 -2.21
CA THR A 163 -7.51 13.30 -3.56
C THR A 163 -8.51 13.83 -4.57
N THR A 164 -8.03 14.49 -5.62
CA THR A 164 -8.87 15.09 -6.65
C THR A 164 -8.49 14.55 -8.03
N GLN A 165 -9.28 13.64 -8.58
CA GLN A 165 -9.11 13.12 -9.93
C GLN A 165 -9.67 14.12 -10.95
N LEU A 166 -8.81 14.70 -11.77
CA LEU A 166 -9.18 15.69 -12.78
C LEU A 166 -9.65 15.04 -14.09
N PHE A 167 -10.68 15.61 -14.69
CA PHE A 167 -11.20 15.20 -16.00
C PHE A 167 -11.04 16.32 -17.02
N ARG A 168 -10.48 15.98 -18.18
CA ARG A 168 -10.28 16.94 -19.29
C ARG A 168 -11.44 16.96 -20.29
N THR A 169 -12.28 15.95 -20.28
CA THR A 169 -13.41 15.82 -21.23
C THR A 169 -14.68 15.43 -20.51
N GLN A 170 -15.83 15.84 -21.08
CA GLN A 170 -17.13 15.44 -20.55
C GLN A 170 -17.30 13.92 -20.52
N ALA A 171 -16.82 13.22 -21.55
CA ALA A 171 -16.87 11.76 -21.57
C ALA A 171 -16.14 11.09 -20.39
N GLN A 172 -15.10 11.73 -19.83
CA GLN A 172 -14.42 11.24 -18.62
C GLN A 172 -15.30 11.48 -17.39
N VAL A 173 -15.96 12.63 -17.29
CA VAL A 173 -16.92 12.95 -16.20
C VAL A 173 -18.07 11.92 -16.23
N ASP A 174 -18.64 11.67 -17.40
CA ASP A 174 -19.75 10.72 -17.54
C ASP A 174 -19.32 9.29 -17.19
N ALA A 175 -18.10 8.91 -17.53
CA ALA A 175 -17.53 7.60 -17.19
C ALA A 175 -17.30 7.41 -15.69
N ALA A 176 -17.11 8.48 -14.92
CA ALA A 176 -16.92 8.44 -13.48
C ALA A 176 -18.16 7.93 -12.72
N ALA A 177 -19.34 7.96 -13.32
CA ALA A 177 -20.58 7.44 -12.73
C ALA A 177 -20.45 5.97 -12.25
N LYS A 178 -19.65 5.16 -12.94
CA LYS A 178 -19.39 3.77 -12.54
C LYS A 178 -18.55 3.67 -11.26
N ASP A 179 -17.56 4.54 -11.13
CA ASP A 179 -16.70 4.59 -9.95
C ASP A 179 -17.49 5.14 -8.76
N ILE A 180 -18.31 6.16 -8.99
CA ILE A 180 -19.20 6.76 -8.00
C ILE A 180 -20.18 5.73 -7.43
N ALA A 181 -20.83 4.92 -8.27
CA ALA A 181 -21.72 3.87 -7.80
C ALA A 181 -21.04 2.89 -6.83
N VAL A 182 -19.76 2.63 -7.02
CA VAL A 182 -18.99 1.78 -6.11
C VAL A 182 -18.63 2.52 -4.81
N LEU A 183 -18.29 3.80 -4.89
CA LEU A 183 -18.03 4.62 -3.69
C LEU A 183 -19.28 4.70 -2.81
N GLU A 184 -20.45 4.93 -3.41
CA GLU A 184 -21.75 4.93 -2.72
C GLU A 184 -22.03 3.59 -2.03
N GLN A 185 -21.85 2.48 -2.73
CA GLN A 185 -22.03 1.14 -2.17
C GLN A 185 -21.08 0.84 -1.01
N SER A 186 -19.90 1.45 -1.03
CA SER A 186 -18.87 1.28 0.00
C SER A 186 -18.96 2.32 1.12
N GLY A 187 -19.91 3.27 1.05
CA GLY A 187 -20.07 4.34 2.03
C GLY A 187 -18.92 5.36 2.04
N VAL A 188 -18.15 5.45 0.93
CA VAL A 188 -17.01 6.36 0.81
C VAL A 188 -17.51 7.73 0.38
N PRO A 189 -17.24 8.81 1.13
CA PRO A 189 -17.60 10.17 0.76
C PRO A 189 -16.90 10.63 -0.52
N TYR A 190 -17.63 11.28 -1.39
CA TYR A 190 -17.10 11.87 -2.62
C TYR A 190 -17.79 13.18 -2.96
N GLU A 191 -17.14 13.99 -3.80
CA GLU A 191 -17.68 15.23 -4.35
C GLU A 191 -17.42 15.27 -5.86
N LEU A 192 -18.46 15.58 -6.63
CA LEU A 192 -18.29 15.94 -8.05
C LEU A 192 -18.11 17.46 -8.13
N LEU A 193 -17.01 17.86 -8.74
CA LEU A 193 -16.63 19.26 -8.87
C LEU A 193 -16.74 19.70 -10.33
N ASP A 194 -17.36 20.87 -10.53
CA ASP A 194 -17.22 21.66 -11.75
C ASP A 194 -15.91 22.46 -11.75
N ARG A 195 -15.67 23.25 -12.78
CA ARG A 195 -14.46 24.08 -12.94
C ARG A 195 -14.21 25.01 -11.78
N ASP A 196 -15.25 25.66 -11.28
CA ASP A 196 -15.16 26.61 -10.18
C ASP A 196 -14.98 25.88 -8.84
N GLY A 197 -15.59 24.69 -8.70
CA GLY A 197 -15.37 23.79 -7.60
C GLY A 197 -13.91 23.33 -7.51
N ILE A 198 -13.29 22.99 -8.65
CA ILE A 198 -11.87 22.65 -8.70
C ILE A 198 -11.00 23.80 -8.21
N ALA A 199 -11.21 25.02 -8.74
CA ALA A 199 -10.43 26.19 -8.36
C ALA A 199 -10.62 26.58 -6.87
N ARG A 200 -11.78 26.29 -6.30
CA ARG A 200 -12.07 26.53 -4.87
C ARG A 200 -11.34 25.55 -3.97
N VAL A 201 -11.30 24.27 -4.35
CA VAL A 201 -10.66 23.20 -3.57
C VAL A 201 -9.15 23.21 -3.74
N GLU A 202 -8.67 23.51 -4.95
CA GLU A 202 -7.26 23.56 -5.29
C GLU A 202 -6.94 24.86 -6.04
N PRO A 203 -6.63 25.95 -5.32
CA PRO A 203 -6.40 27.27 -5.91
C PRO A 203 -5.28 27.30 -6.96
N ALA A 204 -4.27 26.44 -6.82
CA ALA A 204 -3.19 26.31 -7.79
C ALA A 204 -3.68 25.93 -9.21
N LEU A 205 -4.86 25.36 -9.32
CA LEU A 205 -5.48 24.99 -10.61
C LEU A 205 -6.37 26.08 -11.21
N ALA A 206 -6.58 27.21 -10.52
CA ALA A 206 -7.48 28.26 -10.99
C ALA A 206 -7.07 28.79 -12.37
N GLY A 207 -5.78 28.92 -12.64
CA GLY A 207 -5.25 29.41 -13.92
C GLY A 207 -5.41 28.44 -15.09
N VAL A 208 -5.73 27.17 -14.82
CA VAL A 208 -5.87 26.12 -15.83
C VAL A 208 -7.24 25.46 -15.84
N LYS A 209 -8.21 25.97 -15.07
CA LYS A 209 -9.54 25.36 -14.95
C LYS A 209 -10.29 25.24 -16.27
N ASP A 210 -10.00 26.09 -17.26
CA ASP A 210 -10.71 26.10 -18.55
C ASP A 210 -10.40 24.90 -19.44
N ILE A 211 -9.26 24.24 -19.22
CA ILE A 211 -8.92 22.99 -19.90
C ILE A 211 -9.47 21.74 -19.20
N LEU A 212 -10.17 21.90 -18.10
CA LEU A 212 -10.80 20.84 -17.33
C LEU A 212 -12.31 20.82 -17.58
N ALA A 213 -12.89 19.62 -17.57
CA ALA A 213 -14.34 19.42 -17.67
C ALA A 213 -15.00 19.25 -16.30
N GLY A 214 -14.26 18.72 -15.31
CA GLY A 214 -14.73 18.46 -13.96
C GLY A 214 -13.72 17.65 -13.17
N ALA A 215 -14.07 17.26 -11.95
CA ALA A 215 -13.26 16.39 -11.12
C ALA A 215 -14.11 15.52 -10.19
N LEU A 216 -13.54 14.39 -9.76
CA LEU A 216 -14.04 13.58 -8.66
C LEU A 216 -13.09 13.74 -7.48
N ARG A 217 -13.59 14.26 -6.36
CA ARG A 217 -12.83 14.45 -5.14
C ARG A 217 -13.22 13.42 -4.09
N LEU A 218 -12.21 12.89 -3.40
CA LEU A 218 -12.31 12.01 -2.24
C LEU A 218 -11.80 12.79 -1.03
N PRO A 219 -12.68 13.45 -0.25
CA PRO A 219 -12.26 14.44 0.76
C PRO A 219 -11.50 13.81 1.95
N ASN A 220 -11.75 12.53 2.24
CA ASN A 220 -11.14 11.85 3.39
C ASN A 220 -9.80 11.18 3.07
N ASP A 221 -9.36 11.25 1.82
CA ASP A 221 -8.07 10.72 1.42
C ASP A 221 -6.92 11.58 2.00
N GLN A 222 -5.79 10.93 2.18
CA GLN A 222 -4.62 11.53 2.80
C GLN A 222 -3.38 11.27 1.92
N THR A 223 -2.34 12.01 2.18
CA THR A 223 -1.02 11.80 1.57
C THR A 223 0.07 12.00 2.62
N GLY A 224 1.26 11.48 2.36
CA GLY A 224 2.43 11.66 3.19
C GLY A 224 3.66 10.98 2.61
N ASP A 225 4.81 11.29 3.15
CA ASP A 225 6.08 10.68 2.75
C ASP A 225 6.24 9.31 3.43
N CYS A 226 6.13 8.24 2.63
CA CYS A 226 6.24 6.86 3.11
C CYS A 226 7.66 6.54 3.62
N GLN A 227 8.70 7.10 3.00
CA GLN A 227 10.08 6.88 3.42
C GLN A 227 10.35 7.56 4.77
N LEU A 228 9.89 8.81 4.92
CA LEU A 228 10.01 9.55 6.18
C LEU A 228 9.19 8.87 7.30
N PHE A 229 7.96 8.42 6.98
CA PHE A 229 7.15 7.63 7.91
C PHE A 229 7.89 6.40 8.41
N THR A 230 8.43 5.61 7.48
CA THR A 230 9.13 4.37 7.82
C THR A 230 10.38 4.63 8.66
N THR A 231 11.15 5.67 8.32
CA THR A 231 12.33 6.07 9.08
C THR A 231 11.98 6.47 10.51
N LYS A 232 10.99 7.33 10.68
CA LYS A 232 10.55 7.75 12.02
C LYS A 232 9.97 6.61 12.84
N LEU A 233 9.24 5.70 12.19
CA LEU A 233 8.72 4.52 12.85
C LEU A 233 9.82 3.55 13.28
N ALA A 234 10.88 3.42 12.47
CA ALA A 234 12.07 2.65 12.84
C ALA A 234 12.77 3.25 14.07
N ASP A 235 12.90 4.58 14.14
CA ASP A 235 13.45 5.26 15.33
C ASP A 235 12.61 4.98 16.60
N MET A 236 11.30 4.90 16.45
CA MET A 236 10.41 4.51 17.55
C MET A 236 10.59 3.04 17.92
N ALA A 237 10.75 2.16 16.94
CA ALA A 237 10.98 0.74 17.15
C ALA A 237 12.33 0.47 17.85
N LEU A 238 13.38 1.20 17.48
CA LEU A 238 14.69 1.18 18.17
C LEU A 238 14.56 1.51 19.66
N LYS A 239 13.74 2.51 20.01
CA LYS A 239 13.49 2.89 21.41
C LYS A 239 12.73 1.81 22.20
N LEU A 240 12.02 0.93 21.50
CA LEU A 240 11.34 -0.25 22.07
C LEU A 240 12.25 -1.49 22.14
N GLY A 241 13.52 -1.37 21.72
CA GLY A 241 14.51 -2.45 21.75
C GLY A 241 14.58 -3.30 20.47
N VAL A 242 13.96 -2.86 19.36
CA VAL A 242 14.13 -3.55 18.07
C VAL A 242 15.54 -3.39 17.58
N GLU A 243 16.19 -4.47 17.19
CA GLU A 243 17.48 -4.48 16.54
C GLU A 243 17.31 -4.40 15.02
N PHE A 244 18.00 -3.46 14.36
CA PHE A 244 18.08 -3.38 12.89
C PHE A 244 19.47 -3.76 12.42
N ARG A 245 19.56 -4.72 11.53
CA ARG A 245 20.78 -5.22 10.92
C ARG A 245 20.73 -5.01 9.42
N PHE A 246 21.50 -4.05 8.95
CA PHE A 246 21.57 -3.63 7.55
C PHE A 246 22.76 -4.25 6.82
N GLY A 247 22.72 -4.20 5.47
CA GLY A 247 23.78 -4.70 4.60
C GLY A 247 23.92 -6.23 4.65
N GLN A 248 22.90 -6.95 5.06
CA GLN A 248 22.92 -8.41 5.22
C GLN A 248 22.13 -9.11 4.12
N ASP A 249 22.74 -10.07 3.45
CA ASP A 249 22.14 -10.82 2.36
C ASP A 249 21.25 -11.96 2.89
N ILE A 250 19.94 -11.81 2.69
CA ILE A 250 18.92 -12.80 3.05
C ILE A 250 18.82 -13.80 1.89
N GLN A 251 19.39 -14.98 2.04
CA GLN A 251 19.63 -15.90 0.93
C GLN A 251 18.48 -16.88 0.70
N ARG A 252 18.04 -17.57 1.74
CA ARG A 252 17.00 -18.60 1.64
C ARG A 252 16.44 -18.97 3.01
N LEU A 253 15.24 -19.50 3.01
CA LEU A 253 14.66 -20.14 4.19
C LEU A 253 15.22 -21.58 4.33
N ASP A 254 15.50 -21.98 5.57
CA ASP A 254 15.77 -23.36 5.94
C ASP A 254 14.49 -23.97 6.49
N PHE A 255 14.08 -25.10 5.95
CA PHE A 255 12.80 -25.72 6.35
C PHE A 255 12.84 -27.25 6.24
N ALA A 256 12.00 -27.89 7.05
CA ALA A 256 11.76 -29.32 6.98
C ALA A 256 10.25 -29.58 7.12
N GLY A 257 9.67 -30.22 6.13
CA GLY A 257 8.22 -30.43 6.05
C GLY A 257 7.49 -29.09 5.99
N ASP A 258 6.63 -28.84 6.96
CA ASP A 258 5.80 -27.64 7.11
C ASP A 258 6.40 -26.60 8.07
N ARG A 259 7.63 -26.82 8.54
CA ARG A 259 8.27 -26.00 9.56
C ARG A 259 9.49 -25.27 9.03
N ILE A 260 9.58 -23.97 9.32
CA ILE A 260 10.79 -23.15 9.10
C ILE A 260 11.73 -23.39 10.29
N ASN A 261 12.95 -23.84 10.00
CA ASN A 261 14.00 -24.06 11.00
C ASN A 261 14.87 -22.81 11.19
N GLY A 262 15.03 -22.00 10.14
CA GLY A 262 15.86 -20.79 10.17
C GLY A 262 15.90 -20.07 8.83
N VAL A 263 16.76 -19.08 8.77
CA VAL A 263 17.03 -18.27 7.57
C VAL A 263 18.54 -18.22 7.36
N TRP A 264 18.99 -18.47 6.15
CA TRP A 264 20.40 -18.27 5.78
C TRP A 264 20.63 -16.79 5.46
N ILE A 265 21.51 -16.17 6.26
CA ILE A 265 21.89 -14.76 6.16
C ILE A 265 23.43 -14.70 6.16
N ASP A 266 24.03 -14.11 5.13
CA ASP A 266 25.48 -14.04 4.93
C ASP A 266 26.21 -15.39 5.14
N GLY A 267 25.60 -16.47 4.64
CA GLY A 267 26.15 -17.83 4.74
C GLY A 267 26.02 -18.49 6.12
N LYS A 268 25.31 -17.87 7.07
CA LYS A 268 25.04 -18.41 8.41
C LYS A 268 23.56 -18.71 8.58
N LEU A 269 23.26 -19.82 9.25
CA LEU A 269 21.88 -20.17 9.62
C LEU A 269 21.51 -19.43 10.90
N GLU A 270 20.52 -18.55 10.80
CA GLU A 270 19.94 -17.82 11.91
C GLU A 270 18.56 -18.38 12.27
N THR A 271 18.34 -18.52 13.58
CA THR A 271 17.10 -19.11 14.10
C THR A 271 16.35 -18.12 15.00
N ALA A 272 15.03 -18.17 14.91
CA ALA A 272 14.12 -17.42 15.77
C ALA A 272 12.88 -18.28 16.06
N ASP A 273 12.05 -17.84 16.99
CA ASP A 273 10.82 -18.56 17.30
C ASP A 273 9.73 -18.31 16.24
N ARG A 274 9.77 -17.14 15.58
CA ARG A 274 8.87 -16.76 14.48
C ARG A 274 9.62 -15.94 13.43
N TYR A 275 9.09 -15.95 12.22
CA TYR A 275 9.64 -15.26 11.06
C TYR A 275 8.55 -14.43 10.39
N VAL A 276 8.86 -13.19 10.04
CA VAL A 276 8.00 -12.31 9.24
C VAL A 276 8.67 -12.04 7.91
N LEU A 277 8.07 -12.48 6.82
CA LEU A 277 8.57 -12.24 5.48
C LEU A 277 7.96 -10.94 4.92
N ALA A 278 8.76 -9.89 4.80
CA ALA A 278 8.36 -8.56 4.35
C ALA A 278 9.23 -8.04 3.18
N LEU A 279 9.66 -8.94 2.28
CA LEU A 279 10.60 -8.66 1.20
C LEU A 279 9.94 -8.11 -0.07
N GLY A 280 8.69 -7.62 0.00
CA GLY A 280 8.00 -7.02 -1.13
C GLY A 280 8.01 -7.95 -2.36
N SER A 281 8.48 -7.44 -3.50
CA SER A 281 8.54 -8.17 -4.77
C SER A 281 9.53 -9.35 -4.79
N TYR A 282 10.41 -9.48 -3.80
CA TYR A 282 11.35 -10.60 -3.65
C TYR A 282 10.75 -11.78 -2.86
N SER A 283 9.61 -11.57 -2.18
CA SER A 283 8.94 -12.61 -1.40
C SER A 283 8.61 -13.88 -2.20
N PRO A 284 8.17 -13.83 -3.47
CA PRO A 284 7.91 -15.04 -4.25
C PRO A 284 9.12 -15.95 -4.40
N GLN A 285 10.32 -15.40 -4.55
CA GLN A 285 11.55 -16.19 -4.69
C GLN A 285 11.86 -16.97 -3.41
N MET A 286 11.64 -16.36 -2.25
CA MET A 286 11.82 -17.01 -0.94
C MET A 286 10.77 -18.09 -0.66
N LEU A 287 9.55 -17.92 -1.19
CA LEU A 287 8.43 -18.84 -0.97
C LEU A 287 8.39 -19.99 -1.97
N LYS A 288 8.99 -19.83 -3.15
CA LYS A 288 8.98 -20.82 -4.23
C LYS A 288 9.49 -22.21 -3.80
N PRO A 289 10.61 -22.35 -3.07
CA PRO A 289 11.10 -23.64 -2.58
C PRO A 289 10.12 -24.34 -1.63
N LEU A 290 9.29 -23.58 -0.91
CA LEU A 290 8.25 -24.09 -0.01
C LEU A 290 6.98 -24.54 -0.77
N GLY A 291 6.95 -24.41 -2.10
CA GLY A 291 5.75 -24.68 -2.90
C GLY A 291 4.64 -23.61 -2.75
N ILE A 292 4.90 -22.52 -2.04
CA ILE A 292 3.95 -21.42 -1.83
C ILE A 292 4.02 -20.48 -3.03
N LYS A 293 2.88 -20.31 -3.71
CA LYS A 293 2.75 -19.41 -4.85
C LYS A 293 2.20 -18.05 -4.39
N ALA A 294 3.05 -17.04 -4.35
CA ALA A 294 2.65 -15.65 -4.13
C ALA A 294 2.58 -14.95 -5.50
N PRO A 295 1.39 -14.50 -5.98
CA PRO A 295 1.23 -13.90 -7.30
C PRO A 295 1.66 -12.43 -7.30
N VAL A 296 2.87 -12.15 -6.87
CA VAL A 296 3.49 -10.83 -6.86
C VAL A 296 4.52 -10.77 -7.98
N TYR A 297 4.37 -9.80 -8.88
CA TYR A 297 5.31 -9.54 -9.95
C TYR A 297 5.79 -8.09 -9.87
N PRO A 298 7.11 -7.81 -9.97
CA PRO A 298 7.63 -6.46 -9.84
C PRO A 298 7.23 -5.58 -11.02
N LEU A 299 6.72 -4.39 -10.72
CA LEU A 299 6.46 -3.35 -11.71
C LEU A 299 7.43 -2.19 -11.47
N LYS A 300 7.98 -1.64 -12.55
CA LYS A 300 8.85 -0.48 -12.49
C LYS A 300 8.02 0.78 -12.64
N GLY A 301 8.01 1.62 -11.61
CA GLY A 301 7.49 2.98 -11.64
C GLY A 301 8.64 4.00 -11.72
N TYR A 302 8.29 5.21 -12.10
CA TYR A 302 9.17 6.37 -12.04
C TYR A 302 8.50 7.44 -11.21
N SER A 303 9.24 8.06 -10.31
CA SER A 303 8.83 9.25 -9.58
C SER A 303 9.75 10.42 -9.92
N LEU A 304 9.20 11.64 -9.89
CA LEU A 304 9.94 12.86 -10.07
C LEU A 304 9.65 13.78 -8.88
N THR A 305 10.67 14.15 -8.16
CA THR A 305 10.59 15.15 -7.09
C THR A 305 11.05 16.49 -7.64
N VAL A 306 10.18 17.48 -7.57
CA VAL A 306 10.43 18.83 -8.08
C VAL A 306 10.40 19.80 -6.91
N PRO A 307 11.42 20.67 -6.73
CA PRO A 307 11.37 21.72 -5.72
C PRO A 307 10.22 22.69 -5.99
N ILE A 308 9.44 22.99 -4.96
CA ILE A 308 8.39 24.01 -5.03
C ILE A 308 9.06 25.38 -4.86
N THR A 309 9.14 26.14 -5.95
CA THR A 309 9.71 27.51 -5.95
C THR A 309 8.66 28.59 -5.73
N ASN A 310 7.40 28.26 -5.99
CA ASN A 310 6.25 29.13 -5.73
C ASN A 310 5.11 28.29 -5.13
N GLY A 311 4.86 28.47 -3.84
CA GLY A 311 3.84 27.72 -3.09
C GLY A 311 2.42 27.93 -3.61
N ASP A 312 2.10 29.13 -4.13
CA ASP A 312 0.76 29.44 -4.64
C ASP A 312 0.43 28.69 -5.94
N MET A 313 1.46 28.21 -6.65
CA MET A 313 1.33 27.44 -7.88
C MET A 313 1.42 25.92 -7.68
N ALA A 314 1.64 25.50 -6.45
CA ALA A 314 1.76 24.09 -6.12
C ALA A 314 0.45 23.53 -5.56
N PRO A 315 0.02 22.35 -5.99
CA PRO A 315 -1.11 21.67 -5.38
C PRO A 315 -0.89 21.43 -3.88
N THR A 316 -1.95 21.60 -3.09
CA THR A 316 -1.93 21.34 -1.65
C THR A 316 -2.46 19.96 -1.29
N SER A 317 -3.31 19.40 -2.16
CA SER A 317 -3.85 18.02 -2.07
C SER A 317 -3.21 17.10 -3.10
N THR A 318 -3.57 15.84 -3.10
CA THR A 318 -3.22 14.88 -4.17
C THR A 318 -4.08 15.13 -5.40
N ILE A 319 -3.46 15.21 -6.58
CA ILE A 319 -4.12 15.41 -7.86
C ILE A 319 -3.82 14.24 -8.78
#